data_b3db5ae8bf2a9e8d77111949cb6e09f2
#
_entry.id   b3db5ae8bf2a9e8d77111949cb6e09f2
#
_cell.length_a   1.000
_cell.length_b   1.000
_cell.length_c   1.000
_cell.angle_alpha   90.00
_cell.angle_beta   90.00
_cell.angle_gamma   90.00
#
_symmetry.space_group_name_H-M   'P 1'
#
loop_
_entity.id
_entity.type
_entity.pdbx_description
1 polymer ?
#
loop_
_entity_poly.entity_id
_entity_poly.type
_entity_poly.pdbx_seq_one_letter_code
_entity_poly.pdbx_strand_id
1 'polypeptide(L)'
;EIYESILKELQSAGSSGEFYTPRAVTDFMAQMIKPKIGETMADFACGTGGFLVSWLKELQKQIKCTADAEKYGKSIYGIEKKQFPYMLCITNLLLHGLDIPQVYHDNTLLKDVLDYTDDDRFDVILMNPPYGGSEKADVKNHFPNDLASSETADLFMAVIMYRLKKNG
;
A
#
# COMPACT_ATOMS: atom_id res chain seq x y z
N GLU A 1 -19.26 -9.01 0.58
CA GLU A 1 -19.48 -10.46 0.83
C GLU A 1 -18.96 -11.33 -0.33
N ILE A 2 -19.45 -11.18 -1.61
CA ILE A 2 -18.99 -12.00 -2.74
C ILE A 2 -17.48 -11.85 -2.97
N TYR A 3 -16.96 -10.63 -2.99
CA TYR A 3 -15.54 -10.35 -3.16
C TYR A 3 -14.69 -10.97 -2.02
N GLU A 4 -15.14 -10.90 -0.79
CA GLU A 4 -14.47 -11.51 0.36
C GLU A 4 -14.51 -13.05 0.30
N SER A 5 -15.59 -13.62 -0.23
CA SER A 5 -15.66 -15.08 -0.47
C SER A 5 -14.66 -15.51 -1.54
N ILE A 6 -14.55 -14.75 -2.64
CA ILE A 6 -13.55 -15.00 -3.69
C ILE A 6 -12.14 -14.92 -3.11
N LEU A 7 -11.84 -13.90 -2.28
CA LEU A 7 -10.54 -13.78 -1.63
C LEU A 7 -10.23 -14.96 -0.73
N LYS A 8 -11.19 -15.44 0.06
CA LYS A 8 -11.02 -16.62 0.94
C LYS A 8 -10.77 -17.89 0.13
N GLU A 9 -11.50 -18.10 -0.96
CA GLU A 9 -11.27 -19.24 -1.86
C GLU A 9 -9.88 -19.20 -2.50
N LEU A 10 -9.44 -18.01 -2.94
CA LEU A 10 -8.10 -17.82 -3.48
C LEU A 10 -6.99 -18.02 -2.44
N GLN A 11 -7.20 -17.63 -1.20
CA GLN A 11 -6.29 -17.92 -0.09
C GLN A 11 -6.18 -19.43 0.18
N SER A 12 -7.28 -20.17 0.10
CA SER A 12 -7.31 -21.63 0.32
C SER A 12 -6.73 -22.42 -0.85
N ALA A 13 -6.80 -21.88 -2.08
CA ALA A 13 -6.30 -22.49 -3.30
C ALA A 13 -4.82 -22.14 -3.61
N GLY A 14 -4.27 -21.14 -2.92
CA GLY A 14 -2.95 -20.56 -3.21
C GLY A 14 -1.80 -21.43 -2.75
N SER A 15 -1.08 -22.01 -3.69
CA SER A 15 0.22 -22.68 -3.49
C SER A 15 1.39 -21.70 -3.27
N SER A 16 1.14 -20.43 -3.09
CA SER A 16 2.16 -19.37 -3.17
C SER A 16 2.09 -18.38 -2.02
N GLY A 17 2.14 -18.81 -0.76
CA GLY A 17 2.59 -17.96 0.38
C GLY A 17 2.09 -16.49 0.46
N GLU A 18 1.03 -16.14 -0.26
CA GLU A 18 0.43 -14.80 -0.23
C GLU A 18 -0.46 -14.67 1.00
N PHE A 19 0.05 -14.00 2.01
CA PHE A 19 -0.69 -13.73 3.23
C PHE A 19 -1.46 -12.41 3.05
N TYR A 20 -2.77 -12.51 2.86
CA TYR A 20 -3.63 -11.34 2.93
C TYR A 20 -3.82 -10.92 4.39
N THR A 21 -3.58 -9.66 4.66
CA THR A 21 -3.83 -9.13 6.00
C THR A 21 -5.32 -9.18 6.31
N PRO A 22 -5.74 -9.82 7.41
CA PRO A 22 -7.14 -9.89 7.79
C PRO A 22 -7.80 -8.51 7.88
N ARG A 23 -9.03 -8.39 7.39
CA ARG A 23 -9.76 -7.11 7.38
C ARG A 23 -9.85 -6.48 8.77
N ALA A 24 -10.05 -7.26 9.82
CA ALA A 24 -10.09 -6.76 11.19
C ALA A 24 -8.78 -6.05 11.59
N VAL A 25 -7.63 -6.53 11.10
CA VAL A 25 -6.32 -5.92 11.38
C VAL A 25 -6.16 -4.61 10.61
N THR A 26 -6.49 -4.60 9.31
CA THR A 26 -6.37 -3.38 8.48
C THR A 26 -7.32 -2.29 8.97
N ASP A 27 -8.56 -2.63 9.33
CA ASP A 27 -9.54 -1.69 9.87
C ASP A 27 -9.09 -1.16 11.24
N PHE A 28 -8.58 -2.03 12.14
CA PHE A 28 -8.04 -1.62 13.43
C PHE A 28 -6.88 -0.62 13.28
N MET A 29 -5.89 -0.93 12.43
CA MET A 29 -4.74 -0.06 12.22
C MET A 29 -5.15 1.30 11.65
N ALA A 30 -6.04 1.33 10.65
CA ALA A 30 -6.56 2.58 10.10
C ALA A 30 -7.31 3.42 11.15
N GLN A 31 -8.14 2.79 11.99
CA GLN A 31 -8.86 3.47 13.07
C GLN A 31 -7.93 4.05 14.14
N MET A 32 -6.86 3.33 14.48
CA MET A 32 -5.89 3.80 15.48
C MET A 32 -5.10 5.02 15.04
N ILE A 33 -4.82 5.14 13.74
CA ILE A 33 -4.14 6.30 13.15
C ILE A 33 -5.03 7.54 13.15
N LYS A 34 -6.36 7.37 13.08
CA LYS A 34 -7.34 8.47 13.03
C LYS A 34 -7.08 9.45 11.89
N PRO A 35 -7.09 8.96 10.63
CA PRO A 35 -6.74 9.77 9.47
C PRO A 35 -7.64 10.99 9.32
N LYS A 36 -7.10 12.06 8.72
CA LYS A 36 -7.80 13.31 8.45
C LYS A 36 -7.88 13.58 6.95
N ILE A 37 -8.96 14.20 6.50
CA ILE A 37 -9.09 14.67 5.11
C ILE A 37 -7.92 15.59 4.76
N GLY A 38 -7.22 15.24 3.68
CA GLY A 38 -6.03 15.93 3.20
C GLY A 38 -4.72 15.24 3.53
N GLU A 39 -4.71 14.27 4.44
CA GLU A 39 -3.56 13.37 4.63
C GLU A 39 -3.53 12.31 3.54
N THR A 40 -2.32 11.88 3.20
CA THR A 40 -2.04 10.86 2.18
C THR A 40 -1.46 9.61 2.81
N MET A 41 -1.88 8.45 2.32
CA MET A 41 -1.38 7.16 2.78
C MET A 41 -0.84 6.33 1.62
N ALA A 42 0.28 5.64 1.86
CA ALA A 42 0.85 4.70 0.91
C ALA A 42 0.89 3.26 1.44
N ASP A 43 0.74 2.31 0.50
CA ASP A 43 1.02 0.89 0.70
C ASP A 43 1.86 0.40 -0.49
N PHE A 44 3.13 0.11 -0.25
CA PHE A 44 4.11 -0.26 -1.28
C PHE A 44 4.14 -1.76 -1.62
N ALA A 45 3.26 -2.54 -1.00
CA ALA A 45 3.02 -3.96 -1.29
C ALA A 45 1.54 -4.26 -1.06
N CYS A 46 0.65 -3.51 -1.75
CA CYS A 46 -0.74 -3.35 -1.36
C CYS A 46 -1.60 -4.61 -1.55
N GLY A 47 -1.10 -5.63 -2.24
CA GLY A 47 -1.84 -6.86 -2.46
C GLY A 47 -3.20 -6.57 -3.07
N THR A 48 -4.27 -6.94 -2.38
CA THR A 48 -5.67 -6.68 -2.79
C THR A 48 -6.24 -5.36 -2.27
N GLY A 49 -5.39 -4.48 -1.72
CA GLY A 49 -5.77 -3.15 -1.28
C GLY A 49 -6.45 -3.08 0.09
N GLY A 50 -6.19 -4.04 0.97
CA GLY A 50 -6.81 -4.10 2.29
C GLY A 50 -6.63 -2.84 3.12
N PHE A 51 -5.40 -2.35 3.27
CA PHE A 51 -5.09 -1.11 3.99
C PHE A 51 -5.66 0.12 3.30
N LEU A 52 -5.56 0.18 1.95
CA LEU A 52 -6.09 1.30 1.16
C LEU A 52 -7.59 1.47 1.38
N VAL A 53 -8.35 0.37 1.34
CA VAL A 53 -9.80 0.39 1.59
C VAL A 53 -10.13 0.79 3.02
N SER A 54 -9.39 0.28 4.02
CA SER A 54 -9.62 0.61 5.43
C SER A 54 -9.36 2.10 5.70
N TRP A 55 -8.32 2.68 5.09
CA TRP A 55 -8.05 4.12 5.10
C TRP A 55 -9.21 4.93 4.51
N LEU A 56 -9.65 4.57 3.30
CA LEU A 56 -10.75 5.25 2.62
C LEU A 56 -12.05 5.22 3.42
N LYS A 57 -12.38 4.11 4.08
CA LYS A 57 -13.56 4.01 4.96
C LYS A 57 -13.54 5.02 6.11
N GLU A 58 -12.38 5.29 6.70
CA GLU A 58 -12.27 6.27 7.77
C GLU A 58 -12.38 7.70 7.25
N LEU A 59 -11.80 8.01 6.08
CA LEU A 59 -11.91 9.33 5.46
C LEU A 59 -13.30 9.62 4.90
N GLN A 60 -14.00 8.62 4.36
CA GLN A 60 -15.34 8.78 3.79
C GLN A 60 -16.32 9.41 4.78
N LYS A 61 -16.18 9.09 6.07
CA LYS A 61 -17.02 9.65 7.15
C LYS A 61 -16.83 11.16 7.35
N GLN A 62 -15.76 11.73 6.79
CA GLN A 62 -15.36 13.12 6.98
C GLN A 62 -15.70 14.02 5.78
N ILE A 63 -16.14 13.46 4.65
CA ILE A 63 -16.48 14.21 3.44
C ILE A 63 -17.72 15.07 3.70
N LYS A 64 -17.58 16.39 3.55
CA LYS A 64 -18.65 17.37 3.75
C LYS A 64 -18.93 18.21 2.51
N CYS A 65 -17.98 18.30 1.59
CA CYS A 65 -18.08 19.14 0.39
C CYS A 65 -17.24 18.53 -0.77
N THR A 66 -17.38 19.10 -1.96
CA THR A 66 -16.66 18.66 -3.17
C THR A 66 -15.14 18.70 -2.99
N ALA A 67 -14.61 19.73 -2.31
CA ALA A 67 -13.17 19.82 -2.04
C ALA A 67 -12.66 18.67 -1.14
N ASP A 68 -13.49 18.19 -0.19
CA ASP A 68 -13.14 17.02 0.61
C ASP A 68 -13.16 15.75 -0.25
N ALA A 69 -14.13 15.63 -1.17
CA ALA A 69 -14.20 14.49 -2.09
C ALA A 69 -12.99 14.42 -3.05
N GLU A 70 -12.49 15.57 -3.51
CA GLU A 70 -11.26 15.64 -4.32
C GLU A 70 -10.03 15.19 -3.53
N LYS A 71 -9.90 15.63 -2.27
CA LYS A 71 -8.81 15.19 -1.36
C LYS A 71 -8.91 13.70 -1.06
N TYR A 72 -10.11 13.19 -0.80
CA TYR A 72 -10.39 11.78 -0.61
C TYR A 72 -9.91 10.94 -1.79
N GLY A 73 -10.27 11.35 -3.02
CA GLY A 73 -9.86 10.65 -4.25
C GLY A 73 -8.35 10.56 -4.47
N LYS A 74 -7.58 11.49 -3.87
CA LYS A 74 -6.11 11.58 -3.97
C LYS A 74 -5.38 11.11 -2.71
N SER A 75 -6.10 10.55 -1.73
CA SER A 75 -5.54 10.25 -0.40
C SER A 75 -4.75 8.96 -0.33
N ILE A 76 -4.79 8.12 -1.36
CA ILE A 76 -4.12 6.83 -1.38
C ILE A 76 -3.09 6.71 -2.50
N TYR A 77 -2.07 5.91 -2.25
CA TYR A 77 -1.07 5.49 -3.22
C TYR A 77 -0.72 4.02 -2.98
N GLY A 78 -0.74 3.20 -4.01
CA GLY A 78 -0.42 1.78 -3.90
C GLY A 78 0.56 1.31 -4.96
N ILE A 79 1.39 0.34 -4.61
CA ILE A 79 2.20 -0.43 -5.58
C ILE A 79 1.99 -1.91 -5.30
N GLU A 80 1.77 -2.68 -6.36
CA GLU A 80 1.70 -4.14 -6.29
C GLU A 80 2.48 -4.76 -7.45
N LYS A 81 3.41 -5.65 -7.11
CA LYS A 81 4.31 -6.32 -8.08
C LYS A 81 3.61 -7.40 -8.88
N LYS A 82 2.65 -8.09 -8.29
CA LYS A 82 1.96 -9.22 -8.92
C LYS A 82 0.69 -8.77 -9.63
N GLN A 83 0.55 -9.15 -10.89
CA GLN A 83 -0.57 -8.72 -11.74
C GLN A 83 -1.95 -9.07 -11.15
N PHE A 84 -2.12 -10.29 -10.63
CA PHE A 84 -3.44 -10.73 -10.17
C PHE A 84 -3.90 -10.01 -8.90
N PRO A 85 -3.11 -9.89 -7.81
CA PRO A 85 -3.45 -9.04 -6.67
C PRO A 85 -3.68 -7.57 -7.06
N TYR A 86 -2.88 -7.02 -7.97
CA TYR A 86 -3.07 -5.66 -8.49
C TYR A 86 -4.47 -5.49 -9.13
N MET A 87 -4.90 -6.42 -9.99
CA MET A 87 -6.25 -6.37 -10.61
C MET A 87 -7.35 -6.45 -9.55
N LEU A 88 -7.18 -7.30 -8.53
CA LEU A 88 -8.11 -7.39 -7.41
C LEU A 88 -8.14 -6.09 -6.58
N CYS A 89 -6.98 -5.45 -6.37
CA CYS A 89 -6.88 -4.17 -5.69
C CYS A 89 -7.68 -3.08 -6.43
N ILE A 90 -7.43 -2.92 -7.73
CA ILE A 90 -8.17 -1.95 -8.56
C ILE A 90 -9.68 -2.22 -8.48
N THR A 91 -10.10 -3.47 -8.67
CA THR A 91 -11.52 -3.85 -8.58
C THR A 91 -12.12 -3.50 -7.21
N ASN A 92 -11.38 -3.80 -6.14
CA ASN A 92 -11.80 -3.51 -4.76
C ASN A 92 -12.01 -2.01 -4.53
N LEU A 93 -11.07 -1.18 -5.00
CA LEU A 93 -11.15 0.28 -4.86
C LEU A 93 -12.28 0.89 -5.68
N LEU A 94 -12.51 0.41 -6.90
CA LEU A 94 -13.65 0.82 -7.72
C LEU A 94 -14.98 0.48 -7.04
N LEU A 95 -15.11 -0.73 -6.44
CA LEU A 95 -16.30 -1.14 -5.69
C LEU A 95 -16.53 -0.29 -4.43
N HIS A 96 -15.49 0.36 -3.91
CA HIS A 96 -15.58 1.30 -2.80
C HIS A 96 -15.71 2.76 -3.24
N GLY A 97 -16.04 2.99 -4.52
CA GLY A 97 -16.39 4.31 -5.06
C GLY A 97 -15.21 5.20 -5.38
N LEU A 98 -14.03 4.64 -5.63
CA LEU A 98 -12.87 5.39 -6.08
C LEU A 98 -12.69 5.20 -7.59
N ASP A 99 -13.10 6.19 -8.39
CA ASP A 99 -13.13 6.09 -9.86
C ASP A 99 -11.73 5.98 -10.50
N ILE A 100 -10.72 6.61 -9.92
CA ILE A 100 -9.35 6.63 -10.44
C ILE A 100 -8.35 6.29 -9.31
N PRO A 101 -8.20 5.00 -8.97
CA PRO A 101 -7.26 4.57 -7.95
C PRO A 101 -5.81 4.88 -8.34
N GLN A 102 -5.06 5.53 -7.44
CA GLN A 102 -3.62 5.77 -7.61
C GLN A 102 -2.84 4.53 -7.16
N VAL A 103 -2.99 3.45 -7.91
CA VAL A 103 -2.31 2.17 -7.66
C VAL A 103 -1.60 1.72 -8.94
N TYR A 104 -0.35 1.29 -8.80
CA TYR A 104 0.53 0.98 -9.91
C TYR A 104 0.97 -0.49 -9.86
N HIS A 105 0.96 -1.12 -11.04
CA HIS A 105 1.52 -2.46 -11.21
C HIS A 105 3.02 -2.35 -11.46
N ASP A 106 3.81 -2.40 -10.39
CA ASP A 106 5.25 -2.18 -10.45
C ASP A 106 5.96 -2.88 -9.27
N ASN A 107 7.28 -2.95 -9.33
CA ASN A 107 8.10 -3.39 -8.22
C ASN A 107 8.69 -2.19 -7.48
N THR A 108 8.23 -1.95 -6.27
CA THR A 108 8.67 -0.88 -5.36
C THR A 108 10.19 -0.79 -5.22
N LEU A 109 10.89 -1.92 -5.27
CA LEU A 109 12.33 -1.99 -5.00
C LEU A 109 13.21 -1.70 -6.22
N LEU A 110 12.63 -1.39 -7.39
CA LEU A 110 13.38 -1.07 -8.62
C LEU A 110 13.71 0.43 -8.76
N LYS A 111 13.09 1.30 -8.01
CA LYS A 111 13.42 2.73 -8.00
C LYS A 111 14.52 3.00 -6.99
N ASP A 112 15.56 3.76 -7.38
CA ASP A 112 16.60 4.20 -6.46
C ASP A 112 15.97 5.07 -5.36
N VAL A 113 16.25 4.73 -4.09
CA VAL A 113 15.67 5.47 -2.96
C VAL A 113 16.19 6.90 -2.86
N LEU A 114 17.34 7.20 -3.46
CA LEU A 114 17.91 8.55 -3.52
C LEU A 114 17.21 9.47 -4.53
N ASP A 115 16.43 8.90 -5.45
CA ASP A 115 15.64 9.67 -6.44
C ASP A 115 14.32 10.16 -5.87
N TYR A 116 13.96 9.81 -4.63
CA TYR A 116 12.75 10.31 -3.99
C TYR A 116 12.95 11.72 -3.46
N THR A 117 11.97 12.58 -3.76
CA THR A 117 11.90 13.96 -3.31
C THR A 117 10.87 14.13 -2.18
N ASP A 118 10.74 15.33 -1.63
CA ASP A 118 9.73 15.61 -0.62
C ASP A 118 8.29 15.45 -1.15
N ASP A 119 8.07 15.66 -2.45
CA ASP A 119 6.77 15.46 -3.11
C ASP A 119 6.37 13.97 -3.22
N ASP A 120 7.34 13.07 -3.09
CA ASP A 120 7.12 11.62 -3.10
C ASP A 120 6.76 11.04 -1.72
N ARG A 121 6.67 11.89 -0.68
CA ARG A 121 6.47 11.47 0.71
C ARG A 121 5.01 11.49 1.12
N PHE A 122 4.65 10.57 2.00
CA PHE A 122 3.30 10.38 2.53
C PHE A 122 3.21 10.72 4.00
N ASP A 123 2.01 11.13 4.44
CA ASP A 123 1.74 11.40 5.85
C ASP A 123 1.73 10.09 6.66
N VAL A 124 1.26 9.00 6.05
CA VAL A 124 1.15 7.68 6.66
C VAL A 124 1.59 6.60 5.68
N ILE A 125 2.25 5.57 6.18
CA ILE A 125 2.52 4.33 5.44
C ILE A 125 1.97 3.16 6.24
N LEU A 126 1.03 2.42 5.66
CA LEU A 126 0.47 1.19 6.20
C LEU A 126 0.70 0.08 5.20
N MET A 127 1.46 -0.94 5.59
CA MET A 127 1.75 -2.05 4.71
C MET A 127 2.09 -3.32 5.49
N ASN A 128 1.92 -4.45 4.82
CA ASN A 128 2.42 -5.74 5.26
C ASN A 128 3.38 -6.27 4.17
N PRO A 129 4.69 -5.97 4.26
CA PRO A 129 5.64 -6.34 3.22
C PRO A 129 5.82 -7.86 3.15
N PRO A 130 6.23 -8.41 2.00
CA PRO A 130 6.50 -9.84 1.87
C PRO A 130 7.65 -10.28 2.77
N TYR A 131 7.49 -11.43 3.44
CA TYR A 131 8.48 -12.01 4.35
C TYR A 131 9.30 -13.10 3.66
N GLY A 132 10.57 -13.21 4.04
CA GLY A 132 11.43 -14.34 3.66
C GLY A 132 11.78 -14.42 2.17
N GLY A 133 11.60 -13.34 1.43
CA GLY A 133 12.05 -13.24 0.05
C GLY A 133 13.47 -12.68 -0.04
N SER A 134 14.21 -13.11 -1.06
CA SER A 134 15.46 -12.44 -1.44
C SER A 134 15.31 -11.80 -2.82
N GLU A 135 15.72 -10.56 -2.93
CA GLU A 135 15.75 -9.87 -4.22
C GLU A 135 17.07 -10.11 -4.96
N LYS A 136 17.03 -9.94 -6.28
CA LYS A 136 18.21 -10.06 -7.13
C LYS A 136 19.29 -9.04 -6.73
N ALA A 137 20.54 -9.36 -7.05
CA ALA A 137 21.68 -8.51 -6.68
C ALA A 137 21.60 -7.09 -7.28
N ASP A 138 20.99 -6.93 -8.45
CA ASP A 138 20.78 -5.65 -9.12
C ASP A 138 19.83 -4.72 -8.35
N VAL A 139 18.84 -5.26 -7.67
CA VAL A 139 17.91 -4.49 -6.82
C VAL A 139 18.65 -3.78 -5.67
N LYS A 140 19.68 -4.41 -5.10
CA LYS A 140 20.45 -3.82 -4.01
C LYS A 140 21.18 -2.54 -4.39
N ASN A 141 21.49 -2.35 -5.66
CA ASN A 141 22.17 -1.15 -6.18
C ASN A 141 21.28 0.11 -6.10
N HIS A 142 19.97 -0.04 -5.85
CA HIS A 142 19.03 1.06 -5.67
C HIS A 142 18.97 1.55 -4.22
N PHE A 143 19.86 1.05 -3.37
CA PHE A 143 19.91 1.38 -1.95
C PHE A 143 21.33 1.79 -1.54
N PRO A 144 21.50 2.75 -0.63
CA PRO A 144 22.79 3.05 -0.01
C PRO A 144 23.41 1.81 0.62
N ASN A 145 24.74 1.72 0.61
CA ASN A 145 25.48 0.53 1.05
C ASN A 145 25.15 0.09 2.49
N ASP A 146 24.86 1.03 3.37
CA ASP A 146 24.47 0.82 4.76
C ASP A 146 23.04 0.33 4.96
N LEU A 147 22.18 0.47 3.93
CA LEU A 147 20.81 -0.01 3.89
C LEU A 147 20.57 -1.17 2.92
N ALA A 148 21.58 -1.52 2.12
CA ALA A 148 21.51 -2.61 1.17
C ALA A 148 21.46 -3.97 1.90
N SER A 149 20.36 -4.69 1.74
CA SER A 149 20.14 -6.02 2.32
C SER A 149 19.78 -7.05 1.27
N SER A 150 19.96 -8.33 1.59
CA SER A 150 19.39 -9.43 0.80
C SER A 150 17.95 -9.74 1.17
N GLU A 151 17.53 -9.33 2.35
CA GLU A 151 16.18 -9.56 2.87
C GLU A 151 15.21 -8.51 2.32
N THR A 152 14.14 -8.98 1.68
CA THR A 152 13.14 -8.10 1.06
C THR A 152 12.51 -7.16 2.08
N ALA A 153 12.24 -7.64 3.30
CA ALA A 153 11.63 -6.83 4.36
C ALA A 153 12.50 -5.63 4.77
N ASP A 154 13.82 -5.80 4.85
CA ASP A 154 14.75 -4.71 5.18
C ASP A 154 14.74 -3.62 4.09
N LEU A 155 14.70 -4.03 2.82
CA LEU A 155 14.62 -3.09 1.70
C LEU A 155 13.32 -2.28 1.73
N PHE A 156 12.19 -2.90 2.09
CA PHE A 156 10.94 -2.17 2.31
C PHE A 156 11.03 -1.20 3.48
N MET A 157 11.72 -1.55 4.57
CA MET A 157 11.97 -0.60 5.68
C MET A 157 12.78 0.61 5.21
N ALA A 158 13.79 0.40 4.36
CA ALA A 158 14.54 1.49 3.75
C ALA A 158 13.62 2.38 2.89
N VAL A 159 12.76 1.81 2.04
CA VAL A 159 11.77 2.58 1.26
C VAL A 159 10.88 3.42 2.18
N ILE A 160 10.37 2.87 3.29
CA ILE A 160 9.54 3.61 4.26
C ILE A 160 10.30 4.83 4.79
N MET A 161 11.58 4.68 5.16
CA MET A 161 12.39 5.79 5.67
C MET A 161 12.50 6.96 4.68
N TYR A 162 12.59 6.68 3.38
CA TYR A 162 12.67 7.70 2.33
C TYR A 162 11.30 8.28 1.92
N ARG A 163 10.23 7.52 2.09
CA ARG A 163 8.89 7.88 1.62
C ARG A 163 7.95 8.41 2.71
N LEU A 164 8.34 8.33 3.97
CA LEU A 164 7.55 8.91 5.07
C LEU A 164 7.95 10.37 5.28
N LYS A 165 6.97 11.25 5.49
CA LYS A 165 7.20 12.65 5.88
C LYS A 165 7.87 12.73 7.25
N LYS A 166 8.57 13.84 7.55
CA LYS A 166 9.31 14.05 8.80
C LYS A 166 8.49 13.86 10.07
N ASN A 167 7.19 14.06 10.02
CA ASN A 167 6.27 13.90 11.16
C ASN A 167 5.15 12.88 10.86
N GLY A 168 5.39 12.00 9.92
CA GLY A 168 4.49 10.91 9.56
C GLY A 168 4.60 9.72 10.49
#